data_ffd76ac2546f34b3a5054c59cc43252b
#
_entry.id   ffd76ac2546f34b3a5054c59cc43252b
#
_cell.length_a   1.000
_cell.length_b   1.000
_cell.length_c   1.000
_cell.angle_alpha   90.00
_cell.angle_beta   90.00
_cell.angle_gamma   90.00
#
_symmetry.space_group_name_H-M   'P 1'
#
loop_
_entity.id
_entity.type
_entity.pdbx_description
1 polymer ?
#
loop_
_entity_poly.entity_id
_entity_poly.type
_entity_poly.pdbx_seq_one_letter_code
_entity_poly.pdbx_strand_id
1 'polypeptide(L)'
;ILSASENDDKIAWYENDGAADPSFTARTITTSADRAMSVYAADIDNDGDVDVISGSMNDDKVIWYENDGTADPSFTASTITSNADMIASVFAIDLDRDGDMDILSASQNDDKIGWYENNGAADPSFTARTVATSADGAHSVFSADLDNDGDLDVVSSSQGDDKIAWYENDGAAD
;
A
#
# COMPACT_ATOMS: atom_id res chain seq x y z
N ILE A 1 -10.93 0.99 -11.48
CA ILE A 1 -10.61 -0.35 -10.92
C ILE A 1 -9.11 -0.58 -11.10
N LEU A 2 -8.45 -1.18 -10.10
CA LEU A 2 -7.04 -1.58 -10.17
C LEU A 2 -6.93 -3.11 -10.11
N SER A 3 -5.86 -3.67 -10.66
CA SER A 3 -5.48 -5.06 -10.47
C SER A 3 -3.98 -5.24 -10.28
N ALA A 4 -3.62 -6.16 -9.39
CA ALA A 4 -2.31 -6.78 -9.31
C ALA A 4 -2.42 -8.20 -9.87
N SER A 5 -1.54 -8.56 -10.77
CA SER A 5 -1.57 -9.84 -11.48
C SER A 5 -0.29 -10.63 -11.19
N GLU A 6 -0.44 -11.72 -10.42
CA GLU A 6 0.66 -12.55 -9.90
C GLU A 6 1.51 -13.20 -11.00
N ASN A 7 0.88 -13.69 -12.08
CA ASN A 7 1.55 -14.53 -13.07
C ASN A 7 2.12 -13.77 -14.28
N ASP A 8 1.71 -12.55 -14.53
CA ASP A 8 2.20 -11.70 -15.61
C ASP A 8 2.88 -10.41 -15.11
N ASP A 9 3.22 -10.37 -13.80
CA ASP A 9 4.00 -9.32 -13.14
C ASP A 9 3.46 -7.91 -13.40
N LYS A 10 2.12 -7.83 -13.52
CA LYS A 10 1.49 -6.62 -14.04
C LYS A 10 0.64 -5.91 -12.98
N ILE A 11 0.80 -4.58 -12.93
CA ILE A 11 -0.16 -3.66 -12.35
C ILE A 11 -0.90 -2.95 -13.49
N ALA A 12 -2.22 -2.94 -13.41
CA ALA A 12 -3.06 -2.29 -14.40
C ALA A 12 -4.24 -1.55 -13.74
N TRP A 13 -4.68 -0.48 -14.41
CA TRP A 13 -5.96 0.16 -14.09
C TRP A 13 -6.94 -0.03 -15.26
N TYR A 14 -8.21 0.05 -14.96
CA TYR A 14 -9.27 -0.12 -15.93
C TYR A 14 -10.07 1.16 -15.99
N GLU A 15 -9.89 1.89 -17.09
CA GLU A 15 -10.59 3.11 -17.38
C GLU A 15 -12.06 2.82 -17.63
N ASN A 16 -12.94 3.55 -16.92
CA ASN A 16 -14.39 3.50 -17.09
C ASN A 16 -14.78 4.54 -18.15
N ASP A 17 -15.58 4.16 -19.13
CA ASP A 17 -16.06 5.06 -20.18
C ASP A 17 -17.13 6.08 -19.73
N GLY A 18 -17.57 5.99 -18.45
CA GLY A 18 -18.59 6.88 -17.88
C GLY A 18 -20.01 6.68 -18.39
N ALA A 19 -20.27 5.62 -19.17
CA ALA A 19 -21.60 5.31 -19.65
C ALA A 19 -22.49 4.74 -18.53
N ALA A 20 -23.83 4.82 -18.70
CA ALA A 20 -24.79 4.25 -17.74
C ALA A 20 -24.71 2.71 -17.64
N ASP A 21 -24.21 2.05 -18.70
CA ASP A 21 -23.81 0.64 -18.73
C ASP A 21 -22.31 0.63 -19.08
N PRO A 22 -21.41 0.70 -18.05
CA PRO A 22 -20.02 1.02 -18.26
C PRO A 22 -19.22 -0.10 -18.91
N SER A 23 -18.35 0.26 -19.84
CA SER A 23 -17.26 -0.59 -20.31
C SER A 23 -15.91 -0.14 -19.74
N PHE A 24 -14.97 -1.07 -19.65
CA PHE A 24 -13.66 -0.85 -19.06
C PHE A 24 -12.55 -1.13 -20.06
N THR A 25 -11.65 -0.17 -20.23
CA THR A 25 -10.46 -0.33 -21.05
C THR A 25 -9.24 -0.56 -20.15
N ALA A 26 -8.53 -1.68 -20.35
CA ALA A 26 -7.34 -1.99 -19.56
C ALA A 26 -6.16 -1.10 -19.98
N ARG A 27 -5.53 -0.47 -19.00
CA ARG A 27 -4.32 0.35 -19.12
C ARG A 27 -3.23 -0.25 -18.23
N THR A 28 -2.04 -0.49 -18.77
CA THR A 28 -0.93 -1.06 -18.02
C THR A 28 -0.12 0.05 -17.36
N ILE A 29 0.10 -0.06 -16.05
CA ILE A 29 1.02 0.80 -15.28
C ILE A 29 2.43 0.23 -15.39
N THR A 30 2.61 -1.05 -15.07
CA THR A 30 3.90 -1.75 -15.17
C THR A 30 3.73 -3.24 -15.48
N THR A 31 4.79 -3.85 -16.03
CA THR A 31 4.94 -5.31 -16.21
C THR A 31 6.21 -5.82 -15.52
N SER A 32 6.65 -5.13 -14.47
CA SER A 32 7.90 -5.42 -13.74
C SER A 32 7.68 -5.57 -12.23
N ALA A 33 6.42 -5.77 -11.79
CA ALA A 33 6.08 -6.04 -10.40
C ALA A 33 6.12 -7.57 -10.18
N ASP A 34 7.32 -8.13 -9.95
CA ASP A 34 7.55 -9.58 -9.91
C ASP A 34 6.65 -10.25 -8.87
N ARG A 35 5.66 -11.00 -9.36
CA ARG A 35 4.60 -11.59 -8.57
C ARG A 35 3.78 -10.53 -7.78
N ALA A 36 3.12 -9.61 -8.51
CA ALA A 36 2.28 -8.57 -7.92
C ALA A 36 1.11 -9.16 -7.12
N MET A 37 1.06 -8.87 -5.81
CA MET A 37 0.08 -9.44 -4.87
C MET A 37 -0.97 -8.43 -4.44
N SER A 38 -0.58 -7.18 -4.26
CA SER A 38 -1.45 -6.14 -3.72
C SER A 38 -1.29 -4.84 -4.46
N VAL A 39 -2.37 -4.09 -4.59
CA VAL A 39 -2.39 -2.75 -5.18
C VAL A 39 -3.41 -1.88 -4.44
N TYR A 40 -3.06 -0.63 -4.20
CA TYR A 40 -3.92 0.37 -3.58
C TYR A 40 -3.80 1.70 -4.31
N ALA A 41 -4.81 2.57 -4.21
CA ALA A 41 -4.83 3.89 -4.81
C ALA A 41 -5.09 4.96 -3.75
N ALA A 42 -4.24 5.98 -3.71
CA ALA A 42 -4.37 7.17 -2.89
C ALA A 42 -3.56 8.31 -3.51
N ASP A 43 -3.87 9.54 -3.17
CA ASP A 43 -3.05 10.72 -3.44
C ASP A 43 -1.91 10.73 -2.40
N ILE A 44 -0.70 10.34 -2.82
CA ILE A 44 0.42 10.07 -1.89
C ILE A 44 1.26 11.33 -1.63
N ASP A 45 1.35 12.22 -2.61
CA ASP A 45 2.14 13.46 -2.53
C ASP A 45 1.29 14.72 -2.35
N ASN A 46 -0.03 14.55 -2.18
CA ASN A 46 -0.99 15.64 -1.97
C ASN A 46 -1.07 16.64 -3.14
N ASP A 47 -0.80 16.18 -4.37
CA ASP A 47 -0.91 17.02 -5.58
C ASP A 47 -2.33 17.08 -6.16
N GLY A 48 -3.24 16.23 -5.67
CA GLY A 48 -4.65 16.13 -6.04
C GLY A 48 -4.96 15.05 -7.06
N ASP A 49 -3.95 14.34 -7.56
CA ASP A 49 -4.09 13.23 -8.49
C ASP A 49 -3.95 11.88 -7.76
N VAL A 50 -4.64 10.87 -8.24
CA VAL A 50 -4.64 9.58 -7.55
C VAL A 50 -3.49 8.72 -8.06
N ASP A 51 -2.58 8.38 -7.16
CA ASP A 51 -1.44 7.50 -7.37
C ASP A 51 -1.79 6.03 -7.15
N VAL A 52 -0.80 5.18 -7.42
CA VAL A 52 -0.90 3.74 -7.19
C VAL A 52 0.30 3.26 -6.36
N ILE A 53 0.03 2.44 -5.35
CA ILE A 53 1.06 1.66 -4.65
C ILE A 53 0.88 0.18 -4.93
N SER A 54 1.98 -0.56 -5.03
CA SER A 54 1.95 -2.02 -5.18
C SER A 54 2.90 -2.72 -4.22
N GLY A 55 2.53 -3.95 -3.84
CA GLY A 55 3.39 -4.91 -3.20
C GLY A 55 3.66 -6.08 -4.13
N SER A 56 4.94 -6.40 -4.36
CA SER A 56 5.38 -7.54 -5.18
C SER A 56 6.20 -8.52 -4.35
N MET A 57 5.82 -9.82 -4.47
CA MET A 57 6.22 -10.86 -3.52
C MET A 57 7.63 -11.40 -3.77
N ASN A 58 8.08 -11.50 -5.04
CA ASN A 58 9.35 -12.14 -5.35
C ASN A 58 10.54 -11.18 -5.33
N ASP A 59 10.31 -9.89 -5.48
CA ASP A 59 11.36 -8.87 -5.43
C ASP A 59 11.30 -8.01 -4.16
N ASP A 60 10.43 -8.38 -3.20
CA ASP A 60 10.33 -7.84 -1.84
C ASP A 60 10.09 -6.32 -1.80
N LYS A 61 9.40 -5.79 -2.82
CA LYS A 61 9.24 -4.34 -2.98
C LYS A 61 7.84 -3.84 -2.67
N VAL A 62 7.83 -2.66 -2.04
CA VAL A 62 6.72 -1.71 -2.12
C VAL A 62 7.13 -0.60 -3.08
N ILE A 63 6.30 -0.36 -4.08
CA ILE A 63 6.54 0.68 -5.10
C ILE A 63 5.36 1.63 -5.13
N TRP A 64 5.66 2.93 -5.15
CA TRP A 64 4.75 4.01 -5.48
C TRP A 64 4.89 4.36 -6.95
N TYR A 65 3.79 4.54 -7.63
CA TYR A 65 3.68 4.99 -9.02
C TYR A 65 2.95 6.33 -9.02
N GLU A 66 3.72 7.41 -9.10
CA GLU A 66 3.24 8.79 -9.17
C GLU A 66 2.49 9.02 -10.49
N ASN A 67 1.28 9.55 -10.41
CA ASN A 67 0.44 9.92 -11.53
C ASN A 67 0.80 11.34 -11.98
N ASP A 68 0.96 11.60 -13.28
CA ASP A 68 1.30 12.93 -13.83
C ASP A 68 0.10 13.88 -13.97
N GLY A 69 -1.08 13.51 -13.48
CA GLY A 69 -2.30 14.31 -13.48
C GLY A 69 -2.88 14.61 -14.86
N THR A 70 -2.41 13.98 -15.90
CA THR A 70 -2.93 14.21 -17.25
C THR A 70 -4.17 13.35 -17.56
N ALA A 71 -4.96 13.75 -18.56
CA ALA A 71 -6.17 13.01 -18.95
C ALA A 71 -5.89 11.60 -19.51
N ASP A 72 -4.66 11.34 -19.95
CA ASP A 72 -4.14 10.00 -20.31
C ASP A 72 -2.90 9.77 -19.45
N PRO A 73 -3.07 9.34 -18.17
CA PRO A 73 -2.02 9.39 -17.16
C PRO A 73 -0.83 8.47 -17.47
N SER A 74 0.35 9.00 -17.23
CA SER A 74 1.58 8.24 -17.14
C SER A 74 2.05 8.12 -15.68
N PHE A 75 2.76 7.05 -15.37
CA PHE A 75 3.14 6.72 -14.00
C PHE A 75 4.65 6.63 -13.87
N THR A 76 5.21 7.35 -12.88
CA THR A 76 6.63 7.31 -12.54
C THR A 76 6.83 6.42 -11.32
N ALA A 77 7.66 5.38 -11.44
CA ALA A 77 7.86 4.42 -10.36
C ALA A 77 8.96 4.87 -9.38
N SER A 78 8.64 4.90 -8.09
CA SER A 78 9.57 5.17 -6.98
C SER A 78 9.51 4.03 -5.95
N THR A 79 10.67 3.47 -5.56
CA THR A 79 10.73 2.37 -4.61
C THR A 79 10.68 2.91 -3.18
N ILE A 80 9.65 2.51 -2.42
CA ILE A 80 9.52 2.82 -0.99
C ILE A 80 10.44 1.91 -0.18
N THR A 81 10.40 0.61 -0.44
CA THR A 81 11.30 -0.38 0.18
C THR A 81 11.57 -1.56 -0.75
N SER A 82 12.69 -2.23 -0.52
CA SER A 82 13.08 -3.52 -1.14
C SER A 82 13.47 -4.56 -0.07
N ASN A 83 12.91 -4.43 1.15
CA ASN A 83 13.23 -5.25 2.32
C ASN A 83 11.97 -5.76 3.04
N ALA A 84 10.88 -5.99 2.32
CA ALA A 84 9.64 -6.54 2.86
C ALA A 84 9.44 -7.95 2.28
N ASP A 85 10.05 -8.96 2.92
CA ASP A 85 10.18 -10.32 2.42
C ASP A 85 8.81 -11.00 2.21
N MET A 86 8.49 -11.30 0.94
CA MET A 86 7.22 -11.86 0.50
C MET A 86 5.99 -11.00 0.88
N ILE A 87 5.89 -9.80 0.30
CA ILE A 87 4.73 -8.92 0.53
C ILE A 87 3.44 -9.55 0.04
N ALA A 88 2.43 -9.58 0.92
CA ALA A 88 1.07 -10.05 0.63
C ALA A 88 0.05 -8.91 0.54
N SER A 89 0.26 -7.81 1.27
CA SER A 89 -0.69 -6.70 1.34
C SER A 89 0.01 -5.37 1.50
N VAL A 90 -0.53 -4.33 0.83
CA VAL A 90 -0.20 -2.91 1.05
C VAL A 90 -1.48 -2.12 1.26
N PHE A 91 -1.42 -1.07 2.06
CA PHE A 91 -2.53 -0.17 2.37
C PHE A 91 -2.00 1.24 2.60
N ALA A 92 -2.70 2.28 2.11
CA ALA A 92 -2.34 3.67 2.36
C ALA A 92 -3.35 4.32 3.29
N ILE A 93 -2.86 5.07 4.26
CA ILE A 93 -3.62 5.81 5.27
C ILE A 93 -2.72 6.85 5.94
N ASP A 94 -3.23 8.00 6.32
CA ASP A 94 -2.58 8.96 7.21
C ASP A 94 -2.67 8.41 8.64
N LEU A 95 -1.64 7.61 9.05
CA LEU A 95 -1.69 6.83 10.30
C LEU A 95 -1.44 7.69 11.53
N ASP A 96 -0.55 8.67 11.43
CA ASP A 96 -0.17 9.57 12.54
C ASP A 96 -0.91 10.91 12.51
N ARG A 97 -1.77 11.11 11.50
CA ARG A 97 -2.62 12.29 11.33
C ARG A 97 -1.87 13.59 11.13
N ASP A 98 -0.74 13.53 10.48
CA ASP A 98 0.02 14.70 10.06
C ASP A 98 -0.51 15.32 8.75
N GLY A 99 -1.42 14.63 8.05
CA GLY A 99 -2.08 15.05 6.82
C GLY A 99 -1.50 14.40 5.57
N ASP A 100 -0.48 13.54 5.72
CA ASP A 100 0.22 12.89 4.63
C ASP A 100 -0.10 11.39 4.59
N MET A 101 -0.19 10.80 3.40
CA MET A 101 -0.54 9.39 3.28
C MET A 101 0.67 8.49 3.52
N ASP A 102 0.62 7.71 4.59
CA ASP A 102 1.56 6.65 4.93
C ASP A 102 1.24 5.33 4.23
N ILE A 103 2.19 4.39 4.26
CA ILE A 103 2.01 3.06 3.70
C ILE A 103 2.18 2.01 4.80
N LEU A 104 1.22 1.09 4.89
CA LEU A 104 1.33 -0.14 5.67
C LEU A 104 1.62 -1.33 4.75
N SER A 105 2.41 -2.29 5.23
CA SER A 105 2.63 -3.56 4.55
C SER A 105 2.52 -4.76 5.49
N ALA A 106 2.06 -5.90 4.93
CA ALA A 106 2.17 -7.21 5.56
C ALA A 106 3.09 -8.08 4.71
N SER A 107 4.18 -8.59 5.32
CA SER A 107 5.18 -9.44 4.67
C SER A 107 5.30 -10.79 5.38
N GLN A 108 5.22 -11.88 4.57
CA GLN A 108 4.96 -13.23 5.09
C GLN A 108 6.20 -13.90 5.69
N ASN A 109 7.38 -13.74 5.06
CA ASN A 109 8.56 -14.50 5.47
C ASN A 109 9.32 -13.86 6.62
N ASP A 110 9.22 -12.56 6.80
CA ASP A 110 9.82 -11.85 7.93
C ASP A 110 8.82 -11.57 9.07
N ASP A 111 7.58 -12.14 8.97
CA ASP A 111 6.53 -12.07 9.99
C ASP A 111 6.18 -10.64 10.41
N LYS A 112 6.32 -9.71 9.46
CA LYS A 112 6.36 -8.29 9.77
C LYS A 112 5.11 -7.55 9.30
N ILE A 113 4.65 -6.64 10.16
CA ILE A 113 3.80 -5.51 9.79
C ILE A 113 4.68 -4.26 9.77
N GLY A 114 4.89 -3.72 8.58
CA GLY A 114 5.67 -2.52 8.34
C GLY A 114 4.81 -1.28 8.22
N TRP A 115 5.34 -0.14 8.66
CA TRP A 115 4.81 1.20 8.43
C TRP A 115 5.90 2.05 7.79
N TYR A 116 5.57 2.74 6.73
CA TYR A 116 6.46 3.67 6.02
C TYR A 116 5.84 5.05 6.13
N GLU A 117 6.36 5.82 7.09
CA GLU A 117 5.94 7.18 7.40
C GLU A 117 6.37 8.12 6.28
N ASN A 118 5.41 8.84 5.71
CA ASN A 118 5.62 9.86 4.69
C ASN A 118 6.08 11.17 5.35
N ASN A 119 6.98 11.90 4.72
CA ASN A 119 7.48 13.18 5.26
C ASN A 119 6.75 14.42 4.73
N GLY A 120 5.66 14.26 3.97
CA GLY A 120 4.82 15.33 3.45
C GLY A 120 5.48 16.28 2.43
N ALA A 121 6.60 15.88 1.85
CA ALA A 121 7.21 16.68 0.79
C ALA A 121 6.53 16.40 -0.56
N ALA A 122 6.53 17.37 -1.47
CA ALA A 122 6.02 17.20 -2.85
C ALA A 122 6.78 16.12 -3.66
N ASP A 123 7.97 15.71 -3.21
CA ASP A 123 8.71 14.52 -3.65
C ASP A 123 8.97 13.71 -2.38
N PRO A 124 8.01 12.86 -1.97
CA PRO A 124 7.99 12.24 -0.65
C PRO A 124 9.11 11.24 -0.44
N SER A 125 9.64 11.23 0.78
CA SER A 125 10.53 10.19 1.27
C SER A 125 9.89 9.48 2.45
N PHE A 126 10.16 8.18 2.58
CA PHE A 126 9.52 7.32 3.56
C PHE A 126 10.51 6.84 4.61
N THR A 127 10.13 7.02 5.89
CA THR A 127 10.87 6.47 7.03
C THR A 127 10.28 5.10 7.39
N ALA A 128 11.08 4.04 7.26
CA ALA A 128 10.62 2.69 7.61
C ALA A 128 10.54 2.51 9.13
N ARG A 129 9.35 2.17 9.61
CA ARG A 129 9.04 1.81 11.00
C ARG A 129 8.47 0.38 11.07
N THR A 130 8.36 -0.17 12.24
CA THR A 130 7.86 -1.54 12.43
C THR A 130 6.74 -1.54 13.46
N VAL A 131 5.56 -1.99 13.04
CA VAL A 131 4.42 -2.21 13.94
C VAL A 131 4.59 -3.53 14.69
N ALA A 132 4.93 -4.61 13.99
CA ALA A 132 5.14 -5.94 14.58
C ALA A 132 6.17 -6.78 13.81
N THR A 133 6.85 -7.71 14.52
CA THR A 133 7.76 -8.71 13.96
C THR A 133 7.40 -10.14 14.41
N SER A 134 6.13 -10.37 14.73
CA SER A 134 5.65 -11.65 15.24
C SER A 134 4.27 -12.00 14.68
N ALA A 135 3.93 -11.44 13.51
CA ALA A 135 2.73 -11.77 12.76
C ALA A 135 3.03 -12.95 11.81
N ASP A 136 3.15 -14.18 12.36
CA ASP A 136 3.62 -15.37 11.65
C ASP A 136 2.87 -15.60 10.34
N GLY A 137 3.56 -15.42 9.20
CA GLY A 137 2.97 -15.44 7.89
C GLY A 137 1.98 -14.28 7.65
N ALA A 138 2.37 -13.03 7.96
CA ALA A 138 1.53 -11.84 7.80
C ALA A 138 0.94 -11.76 6.38
N HIS A 139 -0.40 -11.65 6.27
CA HIS A 139 -1.10 -11.79 4.99
C HIS A 139 -1.92 -10.57 4.58
N SER A 140 -2.52 -9.87 5.54
CA SER A 140 -3.32 -8.68 5.28
C SER A 140 -3.08 -7.63 6.37
N VAL A 141 -3.14 -6.37 5.99
CA VAL A 141 -3.06 -5.22 6.90
C VAL A 141 -4.15 -4.22 6.55
N PHE A 142 -4.70 -3.59 7.57
CA PHE A 142 -5.72 -2.55 7.49
C PHE A 142 -5.57 -1.61 8.69
N SER A 143 -6.17 -0.42 8.62
CA SER A 143 -6.21 0.53 9.72
C SER A 143 -7.61 1.07 9.96
N ALA A 144 -7.95 1.25 11.23
CA ALA A 144 -9.19 1.89 11.71
C ALA A 144 -9.03 2.30 13.17
N ASP A 145 -9.79 3.32 13.61
CA ASP A 145 -9.98 3.66 15.03
C ASP A 145 -10.91 2.60 15.67
N LEU A 146 -10.34 1.62 16.37
CA LEU A 146 -11.09 0.47 16.88
C LEU A 146 -11.67 0.67 18.27
N ASP A 147 -11.03 1.50 19.09
CA ASP A 147 -11.49 1.76 20.46
C ASP A 147 -12.18 3.11 20.63
N ASN A 148 -12.24 3.90 19.53
CA ASN A 148 -12.86 5.23 19.48
C ASN A 148 -12.15 6.27 20.37
N ASP A 149 -10.84 6.16 20.51
CA ASP A 149 -10.01 7.14 21.21
C ASP A 149 -9.60 8.30 20.27
N GLY A 150 -9.80 8.09 19.01
CA GLY A 150 -9.57 9.04 17.94
C GLY A 150 -8.32 8.73 17.14
N ASP A 151 -7.43 7.83 17.54
CA ASP A 151 -6.23 7.46 16.80
C ASP A 151 -6.46 6.25 15.90
N LEU A 152 -5.68 6.13 14.83
CA LEU A 152 -5.83 5.02 13.89
C LEU A 152 -4.97 3.83 14.31
N ASP A 153 -5.61 2.73 14.62
CA ASP A 153 -4.95 1.47 14.96
C ASP A 153 -4.60 0.65 13.72
N VAL A 154 -3.75 -0.34 13.90
CA VAL A 154 -3.41 -1.29 12.86
C VAL A 154 -3.98 -2.68 13.16
N VAL A 155 -4.61 -3.30 12.15
CA VAL A 155 -5.14 -4.67 12.21
C VAL A 155 -4.42 -5.52 11.19
N SER A 156 -4.03 -6.74 11.59
CA SER A 156 -3.44 -7.70 10.67
C SER A 156 -4.09 -9.08 10.78
N SER A 157 -4.01 -9.83 9.67
CA SER A 157 -4.19 -11.27 9.68
C SER A 157 -2.88 -11.98 9.40
N SER A 158 -2.60 -13.05 10.11
CA SER A 158 -1.45 -13.92 9.93
C SER A 158 -1.89 -15.38 9.77
N GLN A 159 -1.40 -16.02 8.70
CA GLN A 159 -1.85 -17.37 8.33
C GLN A 159 -1.03 -18.49 8.98
N GLY A 160 0.17 -18.19 9.47
CA GLY A 160 1.06 -19.18 10.11
C GLY A 160 0.63 -19.52 11.54
N ASP A 161 0.01 -18.59 12.24
CA ASP A 161 -0.46 -18.75 13.62
C ASP A 161 -1.98 -18.57 13.80
N ASP A 162 -2.74 -18.54 12.69
CA ASP A 162 -4.22 -18.43 12.67
C ASP A 162 -4.77 -17.22 13.43
N LYS A 163 -4.05 -16.08 13.42
CA LYS A 163 -4.42 -14.89 14.19
C LYS A 163 -5.03 -13.77 13.35
N ILE A 164 -5.93 -13.02 14.01
CA ILE A 164 -6.21 -11.63 13.74
C ILE A 164 -5.65 -10.85 14.92
N ALA A 165 -4.75 -9.89 14.67
CA ALA A 165 -4.13 -9.05 15.68
C ALA A 165 -4.55 -7.59 15.51
N TRP A 166 -4.68 -6.89 16.64
CA TRP A 166 -4.88 -5.47 16.74
C TRP A 166 -3.68 -4.86 17.46
N TYR A 167 -3.15 -3.81 16.90
CA TYR A 167 -2.03 -3.02 17.43
C TYR A 167 -2.58 -1.64 17.72
N GLU A 168 -2.79 -1.37 19.00
CA GLU A 168 -3.29 -0.09 19.51
C GLU A 168 -2.25 1.01 19.28
N ASN A 169 -2.69 2.11 18.68
CA ASN A 169 -1.93 3.34 18.58
C ASN A 169 -2.38 4.27 19.72
N ASP A 170 -1.47 4.67 20.58
CA ASP A 170 -1.76 5.53 21.74
C ASP A 170 -1.67 7.03 21.42
N GLY A 171 -1.54 7.40 20.14
CA GLY A 171 -1.45 8.79 19.67
C GLY A 171 -0.21 9.53 20.16
N ALA A 172 0.77 8.83 20.75
CA ALA A 172 1.99 9.45 21.16
C ALA A 172 2.87 9.75 19.94
N ALA A 173 3.28 10.98 19.77
CA ALA A 173 4.31 11.33 18.79
C ALA A 173 5.66 10.73 19.25
N ASP A 174 6.29 9.92 18.38
CA ASP A 174 7.62 9.36 18.60
C ASP A 174 8.73 10.43 18.55
#